data_f7777d19eeea4cd29d4d6521f868cabf
#
_entry.id   f7777d19eeea4cd29d4d6521f868cabf
#
_cell.length_a   1.000
_cell.length_b   1.000
_cell.length_c   1.000
_cell.angle_alpha   90.00
_cell.angle_beta   90.00
_cell.angle_gamma   90.00
#
_symmetry.space_group_name_H-M   'P 1'
#
loop_
_entity.id
_entity.type
_entity.pdbx_description
1 polymer ?
#
loop_
_entity_poly.entity_id
_entity_poly.type
_entity_poly.pdbx_seq_one_letter_code
_entity_poly.pdbx_strand_id
1 'polypeptide(L)'
;MSRHDEIKASYKQLGNTGTLYDGIVTRSTLIGKLLDSLVWGLDKELAAKWIEDALAPIPENFAGKLLEVPVGTGVLTMPLYKKLAGADITCLDYSADMMKNAERRAEAMGASNVRFVQGDVGALPFRDEQFDIVLSLNGFHAFPDKDAAFRETCRVLKPGGVFCGCFYIRGEFGRTDWFVKHMYVPKGFFTPPFETRESLMRRLDGLYSRAEVHTVKSEGIFCCKK
;
A
#
# COMPACT_ATOMS: atom_id res chain seq x y z
N MET A 1 -13.29 -20.26 -9.94
CA MET A 1 -12.65 -19.59 -8.80
C MET A 1 -12.78 -18.11 -9.06
N SER A 2 -13.28 -17.31 -8.12
CA SER A 2 -13.39 -15.86 -8.34
C SER A 2 -11.99 -15.22 -8.35
N ARG A 3 -11.85 -14.04 -8.97
CA ARG A 3 -10.57 -13.30 -8.95
C ARG A 3 -10.09 -13.01 -7.52
N HIS A 4 -11.05 -12.79 -6.60
CA HIS A 4 -10.78 -12.69 -5.16
C HIS A 4 -10.12 -13.95 -4.58
N ASP A 5 -10.58 -15.15 -4.97
CA ASP A 5 -10.02 -16.42 -4.50
C ASP A 5 -8.61 -16.66 -5.03
N GLU A 6 -8.33 -16.25 -6.27
CA GLU A 6 -7.00 -16.34 -6.87
C GLU A 6 -6.00 -15.42 -6.16
N ILE A 7 -6.39 -14.17 -5.90
CA ILE A 7 -5.58 -13.21 -5.15
C ILE A 7 -5.33 -13.74 -3.74
N LYS A 8 -6.36 -14.22 -3.05
CA LYS A 8 -6.25 -14.82 -1.72
C LYS A 8 -5.28 -16.00 -1.69
N ALA A 9 -5.34 -16.88 -2.68
CA ALA A 9 -4.43 -18.02 -2.78
C ALA A 9 -2.97 -17.57 -2.99
N SER A 10 -2.74 -16.56 -3.83
CA SER A 10 -1.40 -16.00 -4.10
C SER A 10 -0.82 -15.34 -2.86
N TYR A 11 -1.61 -14.53 -2.14
CA TYR A 11 -1.17 -13.90 -0.89
C TYR A 11 -1.03 -14.88 0.28
N LYS A 12 -1.79 -15.96 0.31
CA LYS A 12 -1.60 -17.05 1.29
C LYS A 12 -0.21 -17.70 1.13
N GLN A 13 0.23 -17.87 -0.10
CA GLN A 13 1.59 -18.37 -0.39
C GLN A 13 2.66 -17.39 0.10
N LEU A 14 2.46 -16.08 -0.08
CA LEU A 14 3.35 -15.03 0.42
C LEU A 14 3.29 -14.89 1.96
N GLY A 15 2.12 -15.02 2.57
CA GLY A 15 1.94 -14.95 4.02
C GLY A 15 2.67 -16.07 4.76
N ASN A 16 2.70 -17.27 4.21
CA ASN A 16 3.47 -18.40 4.75
C ASN A 16 4.99 -18.21 4.62
N THR A 17 5.44 -17.32 3.72
CA THR A 17 6.83 -16.93 3.49
C THR A 17 7.09 -15.48 3.91
N GLY A 18 6.39 -14.99 4.94
CA GLY A 18 6.42 -13.58 5.37
C GLY A 18 7.83 -13.01 5.54
N THR A 19 8.77 -13.81 6.06
CA THR A 19 10.18 -13.41 6.17
C THR A 19 10.86 -13.22 4.80
N LEU A 20 10.51 -14.01 3.79
CA LEU A 20 11.06 -13.84 2.44
C LEU A 20 10.46 -12.60 1.76
N TYR A 21 9.14 -12.40 1.88
CA TYR A 21 8.46 -11.22 1.38
C TYR A 21 9.02 -9.94 2.03
N ASP A 22 9.12 -9.92 3.35
CA ASP A 22 9.71 -8.80 4.08
C ASP A 22 11.15 -8.53 3.64
N GLY A 23 11.94 -9.59 3.43
CA GLY A 23 13.31 -9.48 2.96
C GLY A 23 13.44 -8.86 1.57
N ILE A 24 12.44 -9.06 0.70
CA ILE A 24 12.34 -8.42 -0.62
C ILE A 24 11.95 -6.95 -0.44
N VAL A 25 10.82 -6.68 0.23
CA VAL A 25 10.27 -5.32 0.36
C VAL A 25 11.21 -4.38 1.13
N THR A 26 11.88 -4.87 2.17
CA THR A 26 12.83 -4.06 2.96
C THR A 26 14.27 -4.11 2.45
N ARG A 27 14.54 -4.91 1.41
CA ARG A 27 15.91 -5.15 0.90
C ARG A 27 16.87 -5.66 1.99
N SER A 28 16.37 -6.31 3.02
CA SER A 28 17.19 -6.84 4.12
C SER A 28 17.98 -8.09 3.70
N THR A 29 17.59 -8.74 2.59
CA THR A 29 18.29 -9.91 2.03
C THR A 29 19.04 -9.56 0.75
N LEU A 30 20.11 -10.33 0.42
CA LEU A 30 20.82 -10.18 -0.85
C LEU A 30 19.92 -10.43 -2.06
N ILE A 31 19.02 -11.40 -1.95
CA ILE A 31 18.03 -11.71 -2.99
C ILE A 31 17.06 -10.54 -3.18
N GLY A 32 16.58 -9.95 -2.09
CA GLY A 32 15.71 -8.75 -2.15
C GLY A 32 16.41 -7.59 -2.84
N LYS A 33 17.64 -7.28 -2.48
CA LYS A 33 18.45 -6.23 -3.14
C LYS A 33 18.62 -6.48 -4.63
N LEU A 34 18.90 -7.73 -5.01
CA LEU A 34 19.11 -8.12 -6.42
C LEU A 34 17.79 -8.01 -7.20
N LEU A 35 16.68 -8.48 -6.65
CA LEU A 35 15.36 -8.40 -7.28
C LEU A 35 14.91 -6.96 -7.46
N ASP A 36 15.04 -6.12 -6.44
CA ASP A 36 14.70 -4.70 -6.54
C ASP A 36 15.53 -3.98 -7.60
N SER A 37 16.84 -4.22 -7.60
CA SER A 37 17.71 -3.63 -8.61
C SER A 37 17.42 -4.17 -10.03
N LEU A 38 17.18 -5.48 -10.15
CA LEU A 38 16.94 -6.11 -11.45
C LEU A 38 15.54 -5.84 -11.99
N VAL A 39 14.50 -5.94 -11.16
CA VAL A 39 13.11 -5.82 -11.58
C VAL A 39 12.65 -4.37 -11.55
N TRP A 40 12.88 -3.68 -10.43
CA TRP A 40 12.35 -2.35 -10.18
C TRP A 40 13.33 -1.21 -10.55
N GLY A 41 14.60 -1.54 -10.82
CA GLY A 41 15.62 -0.54 -11.10
C GLY A 41 15.93 0.36 -9.91
N LEU A 42 15.61 -0.09 -8.70
CA LEU A 42 15.85 0.64 -7.47
C LEU A 42 17.23 0.30 -6.92
N ASP A 43 18.06 1.30 -6.68
CA ASP A 43 19.22 1.23 -5.83
C ASP A 43 18.84 1.51 -4.36
N LYS A 44 19.83 1.62 -3.48
CA LYS A 44 19.58 1.86 -2.05
C LYS A 44 18.94 3.23 -1.79
N GLU A 45 19.35 4.25 -2.53
CA GLU A 45 18.87 5.63 -2.35
C GLU A 45 17.44 5.78 -2.86
N LEU A 46 17.17 5.28 -4.07
CA LEU A 46 15.83 5.29 -4.65
C LEU A 46 14.85 4.44 -3.83
N ALA A 47 15.29 3.30 -3.27
CA ALA A 47 14.45 2.47 -2.42
C ALA A 47 14.13 3.13 -1.06
N ALA A 48 15.02 3.92 -0.50
CA ALA A 48 14.70 4.73 0.67
C ALA A 48 13.76 5.89 0.32
N LYS A 49 14.07 6.56 -0.79
CA LYS A 49 13.33 7.74 -1.24
C LYS A 49 11.85 7.48 -1.50
N TRP A 50 11.46 6.41 -2.20
CA TRP A 50 10.05 6.18 -2.50
C TRP A 50 9.22 5.93 -1.23
N ILE A 51 9.80 5.25 -0.23
CA ILE A 51 9.13 5.02 1.07
C ILE A 51 9.00 6.34 1.82
N GLU A 52 10.07 7.12 1.89
CA GLU A 52 10.09 8.44 2.52
C GLU A 52 9.04 9.37 1.88
N ASP A 53 9.05 9.49 0.56
CA ASP A 53 8.11 10.32 -0.20
C ASP A 53 6.64 9.86 0.03
N ALA A 54 6.37 8.55 0.06
CA ALA A 54 5.02 8.02 0.27
C ALA A 54 4.50 8.26 1.70
N LEU A 55 5.38 8.31 2.69
CA LEU A 55 5.04 8.55 4.09
C LEU A 55 5.15 10.02 4.52
N ALA A 56 5.81 10.87 3.74
CA ALA A 56 6.02 12.30 4.04
C ALA A 56 4.73 13.08 4.37
N PRO A 57 3.54 12.76 3.80
CA PRO A 57 2.31 13.45 4.16
C PRO A 57 1.82 13.19 5.59
N ILE A 58 2.39 12.22 6.31
CA ILE A 58 2.03 11.90 7.69
C ILE A 58 2.92 12.73 8.64
N PRO A 59 2.37 13.68 9.41
CA PRO A 59 3.18 14.48 10.33
C PRO A 59 3.83 13.61 11.43
N GLU A 60 5.05 13.94 11.84
CA GLU A 60 5.77 13.22 12.91
C GLU A 60 5.03 13.18 14.25
N ASN A 61 4.22 14.21 14.53
CA ASN A 61 3.41 14.33 15.74
C ASN A 61 1.91 14.08 15.48
N PHE A 62 1.58 13.33 14.43
CA PHE A 62 0.19 13.03 14.10
C PHE A 62 -0.51 12.31 15.25
N ALA A 63 -1.69 12.82 15.64
CA ALA A 63 -2.50 12.30 16.74
C ALA A 63 -3.98 12.10 16.36
N GLY A 64 -4.28 12.03 15.05
CA GLY A 64 -5.62 11.79 14.52
C GLY A 64 -5.91 10.31 14.25
N LYS A 65 -6.94 10.06 13.43
CA LYS A 65 -7.33 8.73 12.98
C LYS A 65 -6.72 8.41 11.63
N LEU A 66 -5.95 7.32 11.54
CA LEU A 66 -5.33 6.84 10.32
C LEU A 66 -5.90 5.47 9.95
N LEU A 67 -6.22 5.29 8.67
CA LEU A 67 -6.51 3.99 8.07
C LEU A 67 -5.37 3.60 7.13
N GLU A 68 -4.78 2.43 7.32
CA GLU A 68 -3.90 1.81 6.34
C GLU A 68 -4.62 0.67 5.63
N VAL A 69 -4.56 0.65 4.29
CA VAL A 69 -5.16 -0.39 3.44
C VAL A 69 -4.38 -0.60 2.12
N PRO A 70 -3.86 -1.80 1.88
CA PRO A 70 -3.75 -2.96 2.77
C PRO A 70 -2.54 -2.80 3.70
N VAL A 71 -2.60 -3.39 4.90
CA VAL A 71 -1.44 -3.35 5.81
C VAL A 71 -0.35 -4.36 5.42
N GLY A 72 -0.70 -5.42 4.72
CA GLY A 72 0.23 -6.50 4.40
C GLY A 72 0.85 -7.11 5.67
N THR A 73 2.17 -7.23 5.71
CA THR A 73 2.93 -7.69 6.89
C THR A 73 3.26 -6.56 7.87
N GLY A 74 2.92 -5.32 7.56
CA GLY A 74 3.23 -4.15 8.37
C GLY A 74 4.72 -3.80 8.48
N VAL A 75 5.58 -4.40 7.65
CA VAL A 75 7.04 -4.25 7.77
C VAL A 75 7.50 -2.82 7.55
N LEU A 76 6.82 -2.04 6.71
CA LEU A 76 7.16 -0.65 6.42
C LEU A 76 6.57 0.33 7.44
N THR A 77 5.40 0.04 7.98
CA THR A 77 4.57 1.01 8.69
C THR A 77 4.56 0.84 10.20
N MET A 78 4.73 -0.37 10.75
CA MET A 78 4.77 -0.58 12.20
C MET A 78 5.88 0.21 12.92
N PRO A 79 7.11 0.40 12.36
CA PRO A 79 8.11 1.27 12.96
C PRO A 79 7.68 2.74 13.07
N LEU A 80 6.90 3.23 12.08
CA LEU A 80 6.31 4.56 12.11
C LEU A 80 5.20 4.63 13.17
N TYR A 81 4.29 3.66 13.19
CA TYR A 81 3.13 3.66 14.09
C TYR A 81 3.50 3.63 15.57
N LYS A 82 4.59 2.91 15.92
CA LYS A 82 5.16 2.97 17.25
C LYS A 82 5.55 4.39 17.69
N LYS A 83 6.03 5.22 16.75
CA LYS A 83 6.41 6.61 17.04
C LYS A 83 5.20 7.53 17.16
N LEU A 84 4.09 7.20 16.51
CA LEU A 84 2.84 7.97 16.50
C LEU A 84 1.93 7.56 17.66
N ALA A 85 2.43 7.54 18.89
CA ALA A 85 1.71 7.01 20.05
C ALA A 85 0.38 7.73 20.36
N GLY A 86 0.19 8.95 19.88
CA GLY A 86 -1.07 9.71 20.01
C GLY A 86 -2.12 9.42 18.96
N ALA A 87 -1.77 8.67 17.90
CA ALA A 87 -2.67 8.36 16.79
C ALA A 87 -3.54 7.14 17.10
N ASP A 88 -4.79 7.13 16.59
CA ASP A 88 -5.69 5.96 16.54
C ASP A 88 -5.58 5.33 15.16
N ILE A 89 -4.83 4.23 15.04
CA ILE A 89 -4.48 3.62 13.77
C ILE A 89 -5.32 2.36 13.54
N THR A 90 -5.96 2.29 12.40
CA THR A 90 -6.68 1.10 11.94
C THR A 90 -5.96 0.54 10.72
N CYS A 91 -5.58 -0.73 10.79
CA CYS A 91 -4.96 -1.47 9.70
C CYS A 91 -5.95 -2.48 9.14
N LEU A 92 -6.22 -2.42 7.83
CA LEU A 92 -7.10 -3.36 7.16
C LEU A 92 -6.34 -4.18 6.13
N ASP A 93 -6.66 -5.46 6.07
CA ASP A 93 -6.19 -6.35 5.00
C ASP A 93 -7.27 -7.40 4.68
N TYR A 94 -7.29 -7.86 3.44
CA TYR A 94 -8.14 -8.96 3.00
C TYR A 94 -7.59 -10.31 3.44
N SER A 95 -6.26 -10.44 3.52
CA SER A 95 -5.53 -11.65 3.89
C SER A 95 -5.35 -11.75 5.40
N ALA A 96 -6.04 -12.70 6.05
CA ALA A 96 -5.85 -12.98 7.47
C ALA A 96 -4.40 -13.40 7.81
N ASP A 97 -3.68 -14.06 6.89
CA ASP A 97 -2.30 -14.49 7.13
C ASP A 97 -1.32 -13.31 7.10
N MET A 98 -1.53 -12.34 6.19
CA MET A 98 -0.76 -11.09 6.17
C MET A 98 -1.02 -10.28 7.44
N MET A 99 -2.29 -10.13 7.81
CA MET A 99 -2.70 -9.39 9.00
C MET A 99 -2.11 -9.99 10.29
N LYS A 100 -2.10 -11.33 10.46
CA LYS A 100 -1.42 -11.99 11.58
C LYS A 100 0.07 -11.65 11.70
N ASN A 101 0.77 -11.50 10.56
CA ASN A 101 2.17 -11.09 10.58
C ASN A 101 2.32 -9.63 11.04
N ALA A 102 1.40 -8.75 10.61
CA ALA A 102 1.37 -7.36 11.05
C ALA A 102 1.04 -7.25 12.56
N GLU A 103 0.07 -8.04 13.06
CA GLU A 103 -0.29 -8.11 14.48
C GLU A 103 0.92 -8.52 15.35
N ARG A 104 1.58 -9.63 14.99
CA ARG A 104 2.79 -10.09 15.71
C ARG A 104 3.90 -9.04 15.71
N ARG A 105 4.03 -8.31 14.62
CA ARG A 105 5.02 -7.22 14.50
C ARG A 105 4.67 -6.05 15.40
N ALA A 106 3.39 -5.64 15.42
CA ALA A 106 2.90 -4.58 16.30
C ALA A 106 3.13 -4.94 17.77
N GLU A 107 2.77 -6.17 18.18
CA GLU A 107 3.01 -6.70 19.53
C GLU A 107 4.51 -6.69 19.88
N ALA A 108 5.37 -7.26 19.02
CA ALA A 108 6.81 -7.32 19.26
C ALA A 108 7.46 -5.94 19.37
N MET A 109 6.89 -4.93 18.71
CA MET A 109 7.36 -3.55 18.76
C MET A 109 6.72 -2.71 19.84
N GLY A 110 5.65 -3.20 20.50
CA GLY A 110 4.88 -2.44 21.49
C GLY A 110 4.07 -1.30 20.87
N ALA A 111 3.57 -1.44 19.64
CA ALA A 111 2.69 -0.48 18.98
C ALA A 111 1.24 -0.72 19.44
N SER A 112 0.88 -0.20 20.61
CA SER A 112 -0.42 -0.44 21.25
C SER A 112 -1.57 0.42 20.71
N ASN A 113 -1.26 1.37 19.85
CA ASN A 113 -2.21 2.31 19.21
C ASN A 113 -2.74 1.81 17.86
N VAL A 114 -2.50 0.54 17.51
CA VAL A 114 -2.89 -0.08 16.25
C VAL A 114 -3.97 -1.13 16.50
N ARG A 115 -5.04 -1.10 15.72
CA ARG A 115 -6.05 -2.15 15.66
C ARG A 115 -6.14 -2.73 14.26
N PHE A 116 -6.51 -4.01 14.17
CA PHE A 116 -6.57 -4.74 12.91
C PHE A 116 -8.00 -5.13 12.57
N VAL A 117 -8.37 -5.01 11.30
CA VAL A 117 -9.71 -5.32 10.77
C VAL A 117 -9.54 -6.10 9.48
N GLN A 118 -10.10 -7.31 9.41
CA GLN A 118 -10.13 -8.05 8.16
C GLN A 118 -11.28 -7.52 7.30
N GLY A 119 -11.00 -7.15 6.04
CA GLY A 119 -12.01 -6.59 5.14
C GLY A 119 -11.55 -6.41 3.72
N ASP A 120 -12.50 -6.04 2.87
CA ASP A 120 -12.28 -5.69 1.47
C ASP A 120 -12.19 -4.17 1.34
N VAL A 121 -11.14 -3.68 0.66
CA VAL A 121 -10.98 -2.24 0.36
C VAL A 121 -12.11 -1.70 -0.52
N GLY A 122 -12.69 -2.55 -1.39
CA GLY A 122 -13.82 -2.18 -2.23
C GLY A 122 -15.16 -2.04 -1.49
N ALA A 123 -15.21 -2.44 -0.20
CA ALA A 123 -16.38 -2.37 0.68
C ALA A 123 -15.93 -2.16 2.13
N LEU A 124 -15.34 -1.01 2.44
CA LEU A 124 -14.75 -0.72 3.74
C LEU A 124 -15.81 -0.72 4.86
N PRO A 125 -15.62 -1.49 5.95
CA PRO A 125 -16.58 -1.59 7.05
C PRO A 125 -16.53 -0.38 8.00
N PHE A 126 -16.37 0.81 7.44
CA PHE A 126 -16.25 2.07 8.17
C PHE A 126 -17.30 3.06 7.69
N ARG A 127 -17.72 3.97 8.58
CA ARG A 127 -18.63 5.05 8.23
C ARG A 127 -17.93 6.11 7.37
N ASP A 128 -18.72 6.92 6.70
CA ASP A 128 -18.23 8.07 5.96
C ASP A 128 -17.45 9.02 6.87
N GLU A 129 -16.42 9.67 6.32
CA GLU A 129 -15.68 10.75 6.97
C GLU A 129 -15.12 10.37 8.35
N GLN A 130 -14.62 9.16 8.48
CA GLN A 130 -14.12 8.64 9.76
C GLN A 130 -12.64 8.96 10.01
N PHE A 131 -11.81 9.03 8.96
CA PHE A 131 -10.35 9.11 9.06
C PHE A 131 -9.81 10.46 8.63
N ASP A 132 -8.76 10.90 9.31
CA ASP A 132 -8.00 12.11 8.95
C ASP A 132 -6.97 11.81 7.85
N ILE A 133 -6.40 10.59 7.88
CA ILE A 133 -5.46 10.09 6.87
C ILE A 133 -5.90 8.70 6.43
N VAL A 134 -5.85 8.44 5.12
CA VAL A 134 -5.88 7.10 4.53
C VAL A 134 -4.54 6.86 3.84
N LEU A 135 -3.84 5.80 4.22
CA LEU A 135 -2.56 5.38 3.65
C LEU A 135 -2.73 4.11 2.84
N SER A 136 -2.15 4.05 1.65
CA SER A 136 -2.09 2.81 0.87
C SER A 136 -0.69 2.59 0.29
N LEU A 137 0.00 1.59 0.77
CA LEU A 137 1.31 1.19 0.26
C LEU A 137 1.20 -0.12 -0.51
N ASN A 138 1.56 -0.10 -1.79
CA ASN A 138 1.61 -1.26 -2.67
C ASN A 138 0.31 -2.08 -2.75
N GLY A 139 -0.86 -1.43 -2.62
CA GLY A 139 -2.16 -2.09 -2.66
C GLY A 139 -2.85 -2.05 -4.02
N PHE A 140 -2.99 -0.86 -4.61
CA PHE A 140 -3.87 -0.62 -5.75
C PHE A 140 -3.54 -1.42 -7.01
N HIS A 141 -2.29 -1.78 -7.24
CA HIS A 141 -1.93 -2.64 -8.37
C HIS A 141 -2.46 -4.08 -8.23
N ALA A 142 -2.80 -4.51 -7.02
CA ALA A 142 -3.30 -5.85 -6.73
C ALA A 142 -4.83 -5.91 -6.61
N PHE A 143 -5.50 -4.82 -6.25
CA PHE A 143 -6.95 -4.82 -6.00
C PHE A 143 -7.75 -5.25 -7.23
N PRO A 144 -8.76 -6.13 -7.04
CA PRO A 144 -9.59 -6.61 -8.15
C PRO A 144 -10.53 -5.53 -8.69
N ASP A 145 -11.12 -4.71 -7.83
CA ASP A 145 -11.95 -3.55 -8.17
C ASP A 145 -11.30 -2.26 -7.65
N LYS A 146 -10.49 -1.65 -8.51
CA LYS A 146 -9.80 -0.41 -8.19
C LYS A 146 -10.76 0.78 -8.08
N ASP A 147 -11.83 0.76 -8.89
CA ASP A 147 -12.81 1.85 -8.88
C ASP A 147 -13.57 1.89 -7.55
N ALA A 148 -13.98 0.72 -7.04
CA ALA A 148 -14.56 0.62 -5.70
C ALA A 148 -13.54 1.04 -4.62
N ALA A 149 -12.29 0.59 -4.70
CA ALA A 149 -11.25 0.94 -3.74
C ALA A 149 -11.00 2.46 -3.66
N PHE A 150 -10.90 3.14 -4.82
CA PHE A 150 -10.73 4.60 -4.85
C PHE A 150 -11.96 5.34 -4.30
N ARG A 151 -13.18 4.88 -4.60
CA ARG A 151 -14.40 5.49 -4.04
C ARG A 151 -14.48 5.30 -2.53
N GLU A 152 -14.20 4.11 -2.04
CA GLU A 152 -14.27 3.78 -0.61
C GLU A 152 -13.20 4.52 0.21
N THR A 153 -11.95 4.59 -0.27
CA THR A 153 -10.90 5.36 0.40
C THR A 153 -11.25 6.85 0.47
N CYS A 154 -11.87 7.42 -0.59
CA CYS A 154 -12.37 8.78 -0.56
C CYS A 154 -13.58 8.94 0.37
N ARG A 155 -14.54 7.97 0.39
CA ARG A 155 -15.73 8.03 1.23
C ARG A 155 -15.39 8.11 2.71
N VAL A 156 -14.50 7.24 3.19
CA VAL A 156 -14.14 7.14 4.62
C VAL A 156 -13.22 8.27 5.09
N LEU A 157 -12.63 9.03 4.17
CA LEU A 157 -11.76 10.17 4.47
C LEU A 157 -12.61 11.40 4.82
N LYS A 158 -12.26 12.11 5.89
CA LYS A 158 -12.90 13.38 6.29
C LYS A 158 -12.69 14.48 5.24
N PRO A 159 -13.59 15.49 5.18
CA PRO A 159 -13.30 16.73 4.47
C PRO A 159 -11.98 17.33 4.97
N GLY A 160 -11.11 17.72 4.05
CA GLY A 160 -9.77 18.21 4.35
C GLY A 160 -8.75 17.14 4.76
N GLY A 161 -9.15 15.87 4.85
CA GLY A 161 -8.27 14.73 5.13
C GLY A 161 -7.33 14.42 3.96
N VAL A 162 -6.31 13.60 4.24
CA VAL A 162 -5.24 13.26 3.30
C VAL A 162 -5.30 11.79 2.89
N PHE A 163 -5.32 11.52 1.58
CA PHE A 163 -5.07 10.19 1.01
C PHE A 163 -3.69 10.15 0.39
N CYS A 164 -2.82 9.29 0.86
CA CYS A 164 -1.44 9.20 0.38
C CYS A 164 -0.96 7.76 0.26
N GLY A 165 0.15 7.59 -0.45
CA GLY A 165 0.77 6.29 -0.61
C GLY A 165 1.48 6.10 -1.93
N CYS A 166 1.67 4.85 -2.30
CA CYS A 166 2.32 4.47 -3.55
C CYS A 166 1.82 3.10 -4.06
N PHE A 167 1.96 2.88 -5.34
CA PHE A 167 1.78 1.57 -5.97
C PHE A 167 2.38 1.56 -7.38
N TYR A 168 2.58 0.35 -7.93
CA TYR A 168 3.06 0.18 -9.29
C TYR A 168 2.14 0.87 -10.30
N ILE A 169 2.72 1.69 -11.16
CA ILE A 169 2.10 2.25 -12.36
C ILE A 169 2.87 1.84 -13.60
N ARG A 170 2.15 1.70 -14.72
CA ARG A 170 2.72 1.25 -16.00
C ARG A 170 3.26 2.44 -16.79
N GLY A 171 4.30 2.17 -17.57
CA GLY A 171 4.83 3.12 -18.57
C GLY A 171 6.05 3.89 -18.10
N GLU A 172 6.43 3.80 -16.82
CA GLU A 172 7.55 4.56 -16.26
C GLU A 172 8.90 3.83 -16.39
N PHE A 173 8.90 2.49 -16.35
CA PHE A 173 10.12 1.70 -16.50
C PHE A 173 9.85 0.36 -17.19
N GLY A 174 10.16 0.27 -18.47
CA GLY A 174 9.79 -0.84 -19.33
C GLY A 174 10.23 -2.24 -18.86
N ARG A 175 11.34 -2.31 -18.12
CA ARG A 175 11.79 -3.58 -17.53
C ARG A 175 10.84 -4.08 -16.46
N THR A 176 10.39 -3.21 -15.56
CA THR A 176 9.36 -3.55 -14.57
C THR A 176 8.06 -3.96 -15.24
N ASP A 177 7.62 -3.22 -16.26
CA ASP A 177 6.40 -3.54 -17.02
C ASP A 177 6.48 -4.94 -17.63
N TRP A 178 7.64 -5.32 -18.16
CA TRP A 178 7.88 -6.67 -18.70
C TRP A 178 7.74 -7.74 -17.61
N PHE A 179 8.39 -7.56 -16.45
CA PHE A 179 8.28 -8.49 -15.32
C PHE A 179 6.87 -8.58 -14.77
N VAL A 180 6.17 -7.46 -14.61
CA VAL A 180 4.78 -7.43 -14.17
C VAL A 180 3.91 -8.24 -15.11
N LYS A 181 3.99 -7.98 -16.42
CA LYS A 181 3.19 -8.68 -17.44
C LYS A 181 3.45 -10.20 -17.48
N HIS A 182 4.71 -10.63 -17.39
CA HIS A 182 5.09 -12.01 -17.66
C HIS A 182 5.27 -12.86 -16.40
N MET A 183 5.46 -12.24 -15.23
CA MET A 183 5.74 -12.96 -13.99
C MET A 183 4.67 -12.70 -12.90
N TYR A 184 4.27 -11.44 -12.66
CA TYR A 184 3.40 -11.11 -11.53
C TYR A 184 1.92 -11.26 -11.86
N VAL A 185 1.48 -10.86 -13.04
CA VAL A 185 0.08 -11.05 -13.49
C VAL A 185 -0.29 -12.53 -13.59
N PRO A 186 0.51 -13.41 -14.24
CA PRO A 186 0.18 -14.85 -14.31
C PRO A 186 0.14 -15.54 -12.95
N LYS A 187 0.88 -15.03 -11.97
CA LYS A 187 0.88 -15.55 -10.59
C LYS A 187 -0.22 -14.96 -9.71
N GLY A 188 -1.02 -14.04 -10.23
CA GLY A 188 -2.11 -13.41 -9.49
C GLY A 188 -1.69 -12.34 -8.47
N PHE A 189 -0.43 -11.91 -8.45
CA PHE A 189 0.04 -10.85 -7.55
C PHE A 189 -0.42 -9.46 -7.99
N PHE A 190 -0.56 -9.24 -9.30
CA PHE A 190 -0.96 -7.98 -9.90
C PHE A 190 -2.23 -8.17 -10.73
N THR A 191 -3.13 -7.21 -10.66
CA THR A 191 -4.43 -7.26 -11.36
C THR A 191 -4.54 -6.12 -12.36
N PRO A 192 -4.55 -6.40 -13.69
CA PRO A 192 -4.83 -5.38 -14.70
C PRO A 192 -6.31 -4.93 -14.67
N PRO A 193 -6.65 -3.75 -15.23
CA PRO A 193 -5.75 -2.79 -15.87
C PRO A 193 -4.89 -2.02 -14.86
N PHE A 194 -3.72 -1.53 -15.31
CA PHE A 194 -2.82 -0.72 -14.49
C PHE A 194 -2.93 0.74 -14.86
N GLU A 195 -2.87 1.60 -13.85
CA GLU A 195 -2.78 3.04 -14.06
C GLU A 195 -1.44 3.40 -14.75
N THR A 196 -1.47 4.44 -15.57
CA THR A 196 -0.31 5.26 -15.93
C THR A 196 -0.31 6.49 -15.04
N ARG A 197 0.77 7.28 -15.07
CA ARG A 197 0.82 8.54 -14.33
C ARG A 197 -0.33 9.47 -14.70
N GLU A 198 -0.65 9.59 -16.00
CA GLU A 198 -1.72 10.45 -16.50
C GLU A 198 -3.12 9.93 -16.13
N SER A 199 -3.33 8.60 -16.18
CA SER A 199 -4.63 8.04 -15.81
C SER A 199 -4.87 8.14 -14.31
N LEU A 200 -3.83 7.90 -13.50
CA LEU A 200 -3.89 8.08 -12.06
C LEU A 200 -4.20 9.53 -11.69
N MET A 201 -3.48 10.49 -12.27
CA MET A 201 -3.72 11.91 -12.01
C MET A 201 -5.17 12.32 -12.34
N ARG A 202 -5.68 11.94 -13.53
CA ARG A 202 -7.07 12.22 -13.90
C ARG A 202 -8.09 11.61 -12.94
N ARG A 203 -7.83 10.39 -12.45
CA ARG A 203 -8.70 9.72 -11.49
C ARG A 203 -8.73 10.46 -10.15
N LEU A 204 -7.56 10.85 -9.67
CA LEU A 204 -7.43 11.55 -8.40
C LEU A 204 -8.02 12.96 -8.44
N ASP A 205 -7.82 13.70 -9.54
CA ASP A 205 -8.44 15.02 -9.76
C ASP A 205 -9.97 14.95 -9.81
N GLY A 206 -10.53 13.80 -10.22
CA GLY A 206 -11.99 13.58 -10.20
C GLY A 206 -12.58 13.28 -8.83
N LEU A 207 -11.76 12.95 -7.82
CA LEU A 207 -12.19 12.54 -6.49
C LEU A 207 -11.77 13.50 -5.37
N TYR A 208 -10.68 14.23 -5.56
CA TYR A 208 -10.03 15.04 -4.53
C TYR A 208 -9.92 16.50 -4.95
N SER A 209 -9.95 17.41 -3.99
CA SER A 209 -9.82 18.85 -4.24
C SER A 209 -8.41 19.26 -4.69
N ARG A 210 -7.40 18.48 -4.30
CA ARG A 210 -6.02 18.61 -4.75
C ARG A 210 -5.38 17.23 -4.85
N ALA A 211 -4.66 16.97 -5.92
CA ALA A 211 -3.89 15.74 -6.11
C ALA A 211 -2.50 16.06 -6.64
N GLU A 212 -1.51 15.32 -6.15
CA GLU A 212 -0.13 15.37 -6.61
C GLU A 212 0.34 13.94 -6.87
N VAL A 213 0.99 13.71 -8.01
CA VAL A 213 1.55 12.42 -8.40
C VAL A 213 2.94 12.62 -8.95
N HIS A 214 3.91 11.94 -8.37
CA HIS A 214 5.26 11.83 -8.93
C HIS A 214 5.70 10.37 -8.97
N THR A 215 6.84 10.09 -9.58
CA THR A 215 7.30 8.71 -9.78
C THR A 215 8.73 8.51 -9.32
N VAL A 216 8.97 7.37 -8.70
CA VAL A 216 10.32 6.82 -8.49
C VAL A 216 10.36 5.49 -9.24
N LYS A 217 10.92 5.50 -10.47
CA LYS A 217 10.78 4.39 -11.41
C LYS A 217 9.31 4.06 -11.64
N SER A 218 8.89 2.80 -11.49
CA SER A 218 7.49 2.38 -11.65
C SER A 218 6.64 2.51 -10.40
N GLU A 219 7.15 3.12 -9.32
CA GLU A 219 6.36 3.46 -8.14
C GLU A 219 5.72 4.84 -8.36
N GLY A 220 4.40 4.85 -8.52
CA GLY A 220 3.60 6.06 -8.53
C GLY A 220 3.26 6.48 -7.11
N ILE A 221 3.84 7.59 -6.66
CA ILE A 221 3.65 8.16 -5.32
C ILE A 221 2.63 9.27 -5.42
N PHE A 222 1.64 9.26 -4.55
CA PHE A 222 0.54 10.21 -4.59
C PHE A 222 0.23 10.80 -3.22
N CYS A 223 -0.23 12.05 -3.24
CA CYS A 223 -0.78 12.74 -2.08
C CYS A 223 -1.98 13.57 -2.53
N CYS A 224 -3.14 13.34 -1.89
CA CYS A 224 -4.39 13.96 -2.25
C CYS A 224 -5.06 14.57 -1.01
N LYS A 225 -5.78 15.68 -1.20
CA LYS A 225 -6.60 16.30 -0.18
C LYS A 225 -8.08 16.25 -0.59
N LYS A 226 -8.93 15.75 0.30
CA LYS A 226 -10.38 15.74 0.09
C LYS A 226 -11.01 17.12 0.33
#